data_73ece1ef1350632915f365ee1daefb68
#
_entry.id   73ece1ef1350632915f365ee1daefb68
#
_cell.length_a   1.000
_cell.length_b   1.000
_cell.length_c   1.000
_cell.angle_alpha   90.00
_cell.angle_beta   90.00
_cell.angle_gamma   90.00
#
_symmetry.space_group_name_H-M   'P 1'
#
loop_
_entity.id
_entity.type
_entity.pdbx_description
1 polymer ?
#
loop_
_entity_poly.entity_id
_entity_poly.type
_entity_poly.pdbx_seq_one_letter_code
_entity_poly.pdbx_strand_id
1 'polypeptide(L)'
;MKKFDLKRLAAIIYALAITAMAFLFFTNDFGLVDIRKTAVIIGAGIDLTEGGVSVTAQVAVPQPSENGENTVYIEVEGEGATVADALNVINKKTGFFPKLVFCKLLILGESCRNADIFEVLDYFYRDDYTQLTPVIAMCSGSAGELLASKMRFGNTATVSIERLLSDEAKKSANVSTVNLKMIGIDNFSQSAACYMPYIRARAQSAASPAAQSTGGGGQSGGQSGGEEGGDMQEFLCDRTAIFRGGRFAGILDEEQTFALNLLKNSVRHVFVPCTYEGTVYTLGLRNCRGGAGVRSSGGGAVARLAFSAVVQVSDVGRAEDPRSVSEGVVPEGVLRAGEARLRGLFFSLFSALREADCDALELGTKLFRYDRALYEELEGRVLSSAQLAFEVSLRSAG
;
A
#
# COMPACT_ATOMS: atom_id res chain seq x y z
N MET A 1 -41.68 -48.91 -50.39
CA MET A 1 -40.94 -47.74 -49.98
C MET A 1 -41.24 -47.44 -48.50
N LYS A 2 -40.33 -47.69 -47.54
CA LYS A 2 -40.52 -47.41 -46.12
C LYS A 2 -40.61 -45.89 -45.95
N LYS A 3 -41.72 -45.36 -45.42
CA LYS A 3 -41.82 -43.93 -45.02
C LYS A 3 -40.74 -43.64 -43.99
N PHE A 4 -39.80 -42.83 -44.38
CA PHE A 4 -38.71 -42.36 -43.49
C PHE A 4 -39.37 -41.52 -42.39
N ASP A 5 -39.27 -41.97 -41.14
CA ASP A 5 -39.90 -41.32 -40.01
C ASP A 5 -39.12 -40.04 -39.66
N LEU A 6 -39.56 -38.92 -40.21
CA LEU A 6 -38.92 -37.61 -40.09
C LEU A 6 -38.70 -37.21 -38.61
N LYS A 7 -39.59 -37.68 -37.72
CA LYS A 7 -39.45 -37.44 -36.26
C LYS A 7 -38.28 -38.20 -35.64
N ARG A 8 -38.00 -39.45 -36.12
CA ARG A 8 -36.85 -40.21 -35.64
C ARG A 8 -35.53 -39.61 -36.15
N LEU A 9 -35.52 -39.13 -37.40
CA LEU A 9 -34.35 -38.46 -37.94
C LEU A 9 -34.02 -37.17 -37.17
N ALA A 10 -35.04 -36.34 -36.88
CA ALA A 10 -34.88 -35.12 -36.09
C ALA A 10 -34.38 -35.40 -34.65
N ALA A 11 -34.89 -36.47 -34.01
CA ALA A 11 -34.44 -36.87 -32.67
C ALA A 11 -32.96 -37.34 -32.67
N ILE A 12 -32.52 -38.05 -33.71
CA ILE A 12 -31.10 -38.48 -33.84
C ILE A 12 -30.20 -37.28 -34.08
N ILE A 13 -30.59 -36.33 -34.92
CA ILE A 13 -29.82 -35.09 -35.16
C ILE A 13 -29.69 -34.26 -33.86
N TYR A 14 -30.81 -34.17 -33.10
CA TYR A 14 -30.80 -33.44 -31.84
C TYR A 14 -29.92 -34.13 -30.78
N ALA A 15 -29.98 -35.45 -30.68
CA ALA A 15 -29.09 -36.21 -29.79
C ALA A 15 -27.62 -36.09 -30.18
N LEU A 16 -27.29 -36.12 -31.47
CA LEU A 16 -25.95 -35.90 -31.99
C LEU A 16 -25.46 -34.46 -31.69
N ALA A 17 -26.28 -33.45 -31.85
CA ALA A 17 -25.95 -32.06 -31.54
C ALA A 17 -25.69 -31.86 -30.05
N ILE A 18 -26.50 -32.45 -29.17
CA ILE A 18 -26.29 -32.40 -27.72
C ILE A 18 -25.01 -33.13 -27.34
N THR A 19 -24.74 -34.31 -27.92
CA THR A 19 -23.51 -35.07 -27.66
C THR A 19 -22.28 -34.33 -28.15
N ALA A 20 -22.35 -33.71 -29.33
CA ALA A 20 -21.25 -32.86 -29.85
C ALA A 20 -21.01 -31.62 -28.98
N MET A 21 -22.10 -30.98 -28.51
CA MET A 21 -21.97 -29.82 -27.60
C MET A 21 -21.41 -30.23 -26.24
N ALA A 22 -21.87 -31.38 -25.68
CA ALA A 22 -21.30 -31.93 -24.45
C ALA A 22 -19.83 -32.30 -24.62
N PHE A 23 -19.46 -32.96 -25.73
CA PHE A 23 -18.07 -33.28 -26.03
C PHE A 23 -17.22 -32.01 -26.14
N LEU A 24 -17.68 -30.98 -26.87
CA LEU A 24 -16.97 -29.68 -26.93
C LEU A 24 -16.86 -29.01 -25.56
N PHE A 25 -17.87 -29.09 -24.73
CA PHE A 25 -17.88 -28.52 -23.39
C PHE A 25 -16.91 -29.24 -22.44
N PHE A 26 -16.86 -30.59 -22.50
CA PHE A 26 -16.00 -31.38 -21.64
C PHE A 26 -14.57 -31.57 -22.17
N THR A 27 -14.33 -31.42 -23.49
CA THR A 27 -12.95 -31.49 -24.06
C THR A 27 -12.27 -30.14 -24.13
N ASN A 28 -13.01 -29.05 -23.95
CA ASN A 28 -12.45 -27.70 -23.93
C ASN A 28 -11.92 -27.39 -22.51
N ASP A 29 -10.73 -27.93 -22.25
CA ASP A 29 -9.92 -27.59 -21.09
C ASP A 29 -9.25 -26.22 -21.30
N PHE A 30 -10.04 -25.23 -21.78
CA PHE A 30 -9.57 -23.88 -22.01
C PHE A 30 -9.27 -23.22 -20.67
N GLY A 31 -8.00 -23.24 -20.29
CA GLY A 31 -7.49 -22.43 -19.22
C GLY A 31 -7.50 -23.06 -17.82
N LEU A 32 -7.79 -24.35 -17.68
CA LEU A 32 -7.49 -25.04 -16.42
C LEU A 32 -5.95 -25.11 -16.26
N VAL A 33 -5.46 -24.16 -15.50
CA VAL A 33 -4.05 -24.15 -15.12
C VAL A 33 -3.88 -25.21 -14.03
N ASP A 34 -3.10 -26.23 -14.34
CA ASP A 34 -2.71 -27.22 -13.33
C ASP A 34 -1.87 -26.54 -12.26
N ILE A 35 -2.46 -26.30 -11.08
CA ILE A 35 -1.83 -25.62 -9.95
C ILE A 35 -0.50 -26.33 -9.56
N ARG A 36 -0.40 -27.64 -9.80
CA ARG A 36 0.81 -28.41 -9.52
C ARG A 36 1.98 -28.06 -10.44
N LYS A 37 1.71 -27.43 -11.59
CA LYS A 37 2.71 -26.97 -12.57
C LYS A 37 2.91 -25.46 -12.55
N THR A 38 2.39 -24.78 -11.55
CA THR A 38 2.36 -23.32 -11.47
C THR A 38 3.16 -22.86 -10.26
N ALA A 39 4.07 -21.91 -10.46
CA ALA A 39 4.69 -21.19 -9.37
C ALA A 39 3.70 -20.15 -8.86
N VAL A 40 3.23 -20.30 -7.62
CA VAL A 40 2.32 -19.36 -6.97
C VAL A 40 3.14 -18.20 -6.42
N ILE A 41 3.19 -17.10 -7.15
CA ILE A 41 3.87 -15.87 -6.71
C ILE A 41 2.95 -15.11 -5.76
N ILE A 42 3.40 -14.87 -4.53
CA ILE A 42 2.67 -14.09 -3.52
C ILE A 42 3.14 -12.64 -3.42
N GLY A 43 4.39 -12.38 -3.79
CA GLY A 43 4.97 -11.04 -3.86
C GLY A 43 6.03 -10.96 -4.93
N ALA A 44 6.19 -9.80 -5.53
CA ALA A 44 7.20 -9.53 -6.54
C ALA A 44 7.90 -8.20 -6.28
N GLY A 45 9.22 -8.19 -6.37
CA GLY A 45 10.09 -7.03 -6.36
C GLY A 45 10.60 -6.73 -7.76
N ILE A 46 10.70 -5.46 -8.11
CA ILE A 46 11.11 -5.00 -9.43
C ILE A 46 12.24 -3.99 -9.24
N ASP A 47 13.38 -4.27 -9.81
CA ASP A 47 14.54 -3.39 -9.84
C ASP A 47 14.94 -3.11 -11.30
N LEU A 48 15.28 -1.87 -11.62
CA LEU A 48 15.85 -1.53 -12.92
C LEU A 48 17.36 -1.73 -12.87
N THR A 49 17.89 -2.35 -13.92
CA THR A 49 19.31 -2.58 -14.15
C THR A 49 19.80 -1.81 -15.37
N GLU A 50 21.12 -1.74 -15.61
CA GLU A 50 21.66 -1.08 -16.81
C GLU A 50 21.19 -1.74 -18.12
N GLY A 51 20.81 -3.01 -18.08
CA GLY A 51 20.40 -3.80 -19.26
C GLY A 51 18.91 -4.13 -19.36
N GLY A 52 18.08 -3.67 -18.39
CA GLY A 52 16.66 -4.02 -18.36
C GLY A 52 16.06 -4.04 -16.97
N VAL A 53 15.42 -5.13 -16.63
CA VAL A 53 14.64 -5.30 -15.40
C VAL A 53 15.06 -6.58 -14.69
N SER A 54 15.30 -6.51 -13.38
CA SER A 54 15.36 -7.68 -12.49
C SER A 54 14.02 -7.82 -11.76
N VAL A 55 13.46 -9.02 -11.77
CA VAL A 55 12.26 -9.37 -11.02
C VAL A 55 12.60 -10.45 -10.02
N THR A 56 12.40 -10.16 -8.73
CA THR A 56 12.50 -11.16 -7.66
C THR A 56 11.09 -11.55 -7.24
N ALA A 57 10.76 -12.83 -7.45
CA ALA A 57 9.47 -13.40 -7.08
C ALA A 57 9.58 -14.23 -5.79
N GLN A 58 8.70 -13.96 -4.84
CA GLN A 58 8.51 -14.82 -3.68
C GLN A 58 7.44 -15.86 -4.00
N VAL A 59 7.86 -17.13 -4.09
CA VAL A 59 7.04 -18.25 -4.55
C VAL A 59 6.66 -19.12 -3.37
N ALA A 60 5.36 -19.41 -3.24
CA ALA A 60 4.85 -20.39 -2.27
C ALA A 60 4.95 -21.80 -2.85
N VAL A 61 5.67 -22.66 -2.17
CA VAL A 61 5.86 -24.08 -2.56
C VAL A 61 5.26 -24.97 -1.47
N PRO A 62 4.18 -25.70 -1.75
CA PRO A 62 3.64 -26.69 -0.83
C PRO A 62 4.64 -27.83 -0.63
N GLN A 63 4.97 -28.16 0.62
CA GLN A 63 5.80 -29.31 0.95
C GLN A 63 5.02 -30.28 1.85
N PRO A 64 5.08 -31.61 1.55
CA PRO A 64 4.54 -32.61 2.46
C PRO A 64 5.28 -32.57 3.79
N SER A 65 4.58 -32.55 4.90
CA SER A 65 5.16 -32.68 6.23
C SER A 65 4.43 -33.78 7.02
N GLU A 66 5.09 -34.33 8.04
CA GLU A 66 4.49 -35.39 8.89
C GLU A 66 3.20 -34.93 9.61
N ASN A 67 3.02 -33.63 9.81
CA ASN A 67 1.87 -33.04 10.48
C ASN A 67 0.86 -32.37 9.51
N GLY A 68 0.94 -32.64 8.22
CA GLY A 68 0.12 -32.02 7.20
C GLY A 68 0.92 -31.29 6.11
N GLU A 69 0.28 -30.46 5.30
CA GLU A 69 0.95 -29.65 4.30
C GLU A 69 1.61 -28.42 4.97
N ASN A 70 2.91 -28.26 4.74
CA ASN A 70 3.64 -27.05 5.09
C ASN A 70 3.94 -26.25 3.81
N THR A 71 3.80 -24.92 3.86
CA THR A 71 4.13 -24.05 2.74
C THR A 71 5.49 -23.41 3.02
N VAL A 72 6.45 -23.69 2.15
CA VAL A 72 7.76 -23.04 2.16
C VAL A 72 7.77 -21.94 1.12
N TYR A 73 8.39 -20.84 1.44
CA TYR A 73 8.51 -19.69 0.55
C TYR A 73 9.96 -19.61 0.08
N ILE A 74 10.13 -19.45 -1.21
CA ILE A 74 11.45 -19.31 -1.84
C ILE A 74 11.48 -18.05 -2.68
N GLU A 75 12.62 -17.39 -2.70
CA GLU A 75 12.88 -16.25 -3.58
C GLU A 75 13.56 -16.73 -4.84
N VAL A 76 13.03 -16.31 -5.98
CA VAL A 76 13.60 -16.61 -7.29
C VAL A 76 13.72 -15.33 -8.08
N GLU A 77 14.93 -15.05 -8.53
CA GLU A 77 15.25 -13.88 -9.33
C GLU A 77 15.36 -14.24 -10.81
N GLY A 78 14.86 -13.34 -11.67
CA GLY A 78 15.03 -13.39 -13.12
C GLY A 78 15.37 -12.00 -13.65
N GLU A 79 16.30 -11.95 -14.59
CA GLU A 79 16.67 -10.72 -15.31
C GLU A 79 16.26 -10.82 -16.77
N GLY A 80 15.85 -9.71 -17.36
CA GLY A 80 15.44 -9.65 -18.75
C GLY A 80 15.33 -8.20 -19.27
N ALA A 81 15.14 -8.06 -20.56
CA ALA A 81 14.91 -6.74 -21.16
C ALA A 81 13.57 -6.14 -20.74
N THR A 82 12.61 -6.98 -20.34
CA THR A 82 11.27 -6.62 -19.89
C THR A 82 10.87 -7.47 -18.68
N VAL A 83 9.82 -7.06 -17.95
CA VAL A 83 9.25 -7.86 -16.86
C VAL A 83 8.82 -9.25 -17.35
N ALA A 84 8.25 -9.34 -18.56
CA ALA A 84 7.87 -10.64 -19.17
C ALA A 84 9.08 -11.54 -19.40
N ASP A 85 10.19 -10.98 -19.90
CA ASP A 85 11.43 -11.75 -20.10
C ASP A 85 12.02 -12.23 -18.76
N ALA A 86 12.04 -11.37 -17.76
CA ALA A 86 12.51 -11.71 -16.41
C ALA A 86 11.67 -12.85 -15.80
N LEU A 87 10.34 -12.79 -15.92
CA LEU A 87 9.44 -13.87 -15.50
C LEU A 87 9.66 -15.16 -16.28
N ASN A 88 10.00 -15.07 -17.57
CA ASN A 88 10.35 -16.25 -18.38
C ASN A 88 11.68 -16.89 -17.91
N VAL A 89 12.64 -16.09 -17.43
CA VAL A 89 13.86 -16.62 -16.78
C VAL A 89 13.51 -17.35 -15.48
N ILE A 90 12.59 -16.82 -14.68
CA ILE A 90 12.09 -17.51 -13.48
C ILE A 90 11.45 -18.85 -13.86
N ASN A 91 10.64 -18.89 -14.94
CA ASN A 91 10.11 -20.15 -15.46
C ASN A 91 11.21 -21.17 -15.80
N LYS A 92 12.25 -20.73 -16.51
CA LYS A 92 13.38 -21.60 -16.86
C LYS A 92 14.15 -22.13 -15.64
N LYS A 93 14.28 -21.31 -14.59
CA LYS A 93 14.97 -21.69 -13.35
C LYS A 93 14.13 -22.66 -12.49
N THR A 94 12.82 -22.47 -12.44
CA THR A 94 11.93 -23.25 -11.57
C THR A 94 11.27 -24.44 -12.26
N GLY A 95 11.16 -24.41 -13.58
CA GLY A 95 10.37 -25.38 -14.34
C GLY A 95 8.85 -25.19 -14.21
N PHE A 96 8.41 -24.14 -13.49
CA PHE A 96 7.01 -23.80 -13.27
C PHE A 96 6.66 -22.50 -13.96
N PHE A 97 5.44 -22.42 -14.53
CA PHE A 97 4.96 -21.19 -15.12
C PHE A 97 4.62 -20.17 -14.02
N PRO A 98 5.26 -18.99 -13.97
CA PRO A 98 4.99 -17.98 -12.94
C PRO A 98 3.61 -17.38 -13.14
N LYS A 99 2.78 -17.42 -12.09
CA LYS A 99 1.43 -16.85 -12.08
C LYS A 99 1.31 -15.79 -11.00
N LEU A 100 0.89 -14.59 -11.42
CA LEU A 100 0.68 -13.43 -10.56
C LEU A 100 -0.74 -13.31 -10.03
N VAL A 101 -1.62 -14.26 -10.35
CA VAL A 101 -3.05 -14.24 -9.92
C VAL A 101 -3.22 -14.18 -8.39
N PHE A 102 -2.24 -14.70 -7.64
CA PHE A 102 -2.22 -14.68 -6.18
C PHE A 102 -1.24 -13.66 -5.61
N CYS A 103 -0.64 -12.83 -6.47
CA CYS A 103 0.25 -11.77 -6.02
C CYS A 103 -0.51 -10.76 -5.17
N LYS A 104 -0.02 -10.49 -3.97
CA LYS A 104 -0.62 -9.57 -3.01
C LYS A 104 0.18 -8.29 -2.83
N LEU A 105 1.48 -8.34 -3.18
CA LEU A 105 2.42 -7.26 -2.96
C LEU A 105 3.33 -7.08 -4.17
N LEU A 106 3.43 -5.84 -4.66
CA LEU A 106 4.41 -5.40 -5.64
C LEU A 106 5.32 -4.35 -5.00
N ILE A 107 6.63 -4.55 -5.11
CA ILE A 107 7.62 -3.61 -4.58
C ILE A 107 8.46 -3.08 -5.73
N LEU A 108 8.54 -1.77 -5.84
CA LEU A 108 9.45 -1.08 -6.74
C LEU A 108 10.71 -0.71 -5.97
N GLY A 109 11.87 -1.13 -6.46
CA GLY A 109 13.15 -0.74 -5.89
C GLY A 109 13.47 0.73 -6.13
N GLU A 110 14.47 1.24 -5.44
CA GLU A 110 14.90 2.64 -5.55
C GLU A 110 15.34 3.01 -6.97
N SER A 111 15.88 2.07 -7.73
CA SER A 111 16.25 2.24 -9.14
C SER A 111 15.09 2.73 -10.02
N CYS A 112 13.85 2.36 -9.69
CA CYS A 112 12.66 2.77 -10.41
C CYS A 112 12.34 4.27 -10.30
N ARG A 113 13.01 5.03 -9.43
CA ARG A 113 12.86 6.50 -9.36
C ARG A 113 13.28 7.22 -10.65
N ASN A 114 14.18 6.61 -11.40
CA ASN A 114 14.75 7.22 -12.61
C ASN A 114 13.93 6.98 -13.88
N ALA A 115 12.85 6.19 -13.77
CA ALA A 115 11.97 5.81 -14.89
C ALA A 115 10.55 6.31 -14.67
N ASP A 116 9.74 6.20 -15.72
CA ASP A 116 8.29 6.27 -15.61
C ASP A 116 7.79 4.93 -15.00
N ILE A 117 7.16 5.00 -13.83
CA ILE A 117 6.65 3.79 -13.17
C ILE A 117 5.59 3.04 -13.99
N PHE A 118 4.93 3.70 -14.94
CA PHE A 118 3.96 3.05 -15.81
C PHE A 118 4.61 2.22 -16.91
N GLU A 119 5.82 2.56 -17.34
CA GLU A 119 6.62 1.69 -18.21
C GLU A 119 7.02 0.41 -17.45
N VAL A 120 7.37 0.53 -16.17
CA VAL A 120 7.71 -0.61 -15.30
C VAL A 120 6.49 -1.47 -14.99
N LEU A 121 5.33 -0.83 -14.78
CA LEU A 121 4.08 -1.50 -14.41
C LEU A 121 3.24 -1.95 -15.61
N ASP A 122 3.63 -1.64 -16.84
CA ASP A 122 2.87 -1.93 -18.07
C ASP A 122 2.50 -3.41 -18.19
N TYR A 123 3.44 -4.30 -17.86
CA TYR A 123 3.18 -5.74 -17.87
C TYR A 123 2.00 -6.12 -16.97
N PHE A 124 1.93 -5.59 -15.76
CA PHE A 124 0.89 -5.93 -14.78
C PHE A 124 -0.48 -5.38 -15.17
N TYR A 125 -0.54 -4.31 -15.95
CA TYR A 125 -1.80 -3.78 -16.49
C TYR A 125 -2.27 -4.52 -17.74
N ARG A 126 -1.37 -5.20 -18.47
CA ARG A 126 -1.68 -5.93 -19.71
C ARG A 126 -1.91 -7.42 -19.50
N ASP A 127 -1.36 -7.99 -18.43
CA ASP A 127 -1.49 -9.42 -18.16
C ASP A 127 -2.91 -9.76 -17.69
N ASP A 128 -3.61 -10.62 -18.44
CA ASP A 128 -4.98 -11.03 -18.17
C ASP A 128 -5.16 -11.80 -16.85
N TYR A 129 -4.07 -12.31 -16.29
CA TYR A 129 -4.08 -13.10 -15.05
C TYR A 129 -3.69 -12.27 -13.82
N THR A 130 -3.14 -11.10 -14.01
CA THR A 130 -2.78 -10.21 -12.90
C THR A 130 -4.03 -9.47 -12.40
N GLN A 131 -4.34 -9.64 -11.12
CA GLN A 131 -5.35 -8.80 -10.49
C GLN A 131 -4.79 -7.39 -10.26
N LEU A 132 -5.64 -6.38 -10.28
CA LEU A 132 -5.25 -5.01 -9.97
C LEU A 132 -5.37 -4.67 -8.47
N THR A 133 -5.51 -5.69 -7.65
CA THR A 133 -5.68 -5.60 -6.18
C THR A 133 -4.37 -5.64 -5.38
N PRO A 134 -3.21 -6.12 -5.91
CA PRO A 134 -1.97 -6.11 -5.14
C PRO A 134 -1.68 -4.74 -4.56
N VAL A 135 -1.28 -4.72 -3.31
CA VAL A 135 -0.73 -3.52 -2.69
C VAL A 135 0.61 -3.22 -3.35
N ILE A 136 0.84 -1.95 -3.66
CA ILE A 136 2.09 -1.52 -4.28
C ILE A 136 2.84 -0.58 -3.35
N ALA A 137 4.16 -0.73 -3.30
CA ALA A 137 5.04 0.10 -2.50
C ALA A 137 6.36 0.36 -3.24
N MET A 138 7.07 1.40 -2.87
CA MET A 138 8.46 1.62 -3.24
C MET A 138 9.35 1.37 -2.02
N CYS A 139 10.56 0.87 -2.20
CA CYS A 139 11.50 0.70 -1.10
C CYS A 139 12.79 1.51 -1.28
N SER A 140 13.51 1.69 -0.19
CA SER A 140 14.90 2.13 -0.24
C SER A 140 15.81 0.96 -0.63
N GLY A 141 16.71 1.16 -1.58
CA GLY A 141 17.57 0.12 -2.09
C GLY A 141 16.87 -0.86 -3.05
N SER A 142 17.32 -2.10 -3.08
CA SER A 142 16.79 -3.13 -3.97
C SER A 142 15.52 -3.77 -3.43
N ALA A 143 14.53 -3.93 -4.29
CA ALA A 143 13.29 -4.66 -3.98
C ALA A 143 13.57 -6.17 -3.79
N GLY A 144 14.52 -6.72 -4.54
CA GLY A 144 14.95 -8.11 -4.40
C GLY A 144 15.58 -8.37 -3.04
N GLU A 145 16.51 -7.53 -2.59
CA GLU A 145 17.13 -7.65 -1.26
C GLU A 145 16.09 -7.51 -0.15
N LEU A 146 15.13 -6.60 -0.31
CA LEU A 146 14.04 -6.42 0.65
C LEU A 146 13.19 -7.69 0.78
N LEU A 147 12.82 -8.34 -0.33
CA LEU A 147 12.04 -9.58 -0.33
C LEU A 147 12.82 -10.76 0.23
N ALA A 148 14.13 -10.82 -0.01
CA ALA A 148 15.02 -11.86 0.50
C ALA A 148 15.38 -11.70 1.98
N SER A 149 15.04 -10.55 2.59
CA SER A 149 15.40 -10.27 3.98
C SER A 149 14.63 -11.12 4.98
N LYS A 150 15.33 -11.59 6.02
CA LYS A 150 14.73 -12.34 7.13
C LYS A 150 14.03 -11.38 8.10
N MET A 151 12.80 -11.70 8.44
CA MET A 151 11.95 -10.86 9.29
C MET A 151 11.82 -11.43 10.70
N ARG A 152 11.75 -10.52 11.69
CA ARG A 152 11.49 -10.89 13.09
C ARG A 152 10.05 -11.39 13.30
N PHE A 153 9.09 -10.83 12.59
CA PHE A 153 7.67 -11.11 12.75
C PHE A 153 7.07 -11.60 11.44
N GLY A 154 7.09 -12.89 11.21
CA GLY A 154 6.48 -13.50 10.05
C GLY A 154 7.42 -14.45 9.31
N ASN A 155 6.83 -15.30 8.50
CA ASN A 155 7.59 -16.31 7.76
C ASN A 155 8.28 -15.76 6.51
N THR A 156 7.81 -14.60 5.99
CA THR A 156 8.32 -14.01 4.76
C THR A 156 8.20 -12.48 4.77
N ALA A 157 9.04 -11.81 3.98
CA ALA A 157 8.98 -10.36 3.80
C ALA A 157 7.62 -9.92 3.24
N THR A 158 7.09 -10.61 2.22
CA THR A 158 5.77 -10.30 1.63
C THR A 158 4.66 -10.28 2.68
N VAL A 159 4.53 -11.33 3.50
CA VAL A 159 3.47 -11.44 4.52
C VAL A 159 3.63 -10.35 5.58
N SER A 160 4.87 -10.04 5.97
CA SER A 160 5.15 -9.00 6.98
C SER A 160 4.82 -7.61 6.45
N ILE A 161 5.21 -7.31 5.22
CA ILE A 161 4.92 -6.01 4.57
C ILE A 161 3.42 -5.90 4.27
N GLU A 162 2.76 -6.95 3.78
CA GLU A 162 1.30 -6.96 3.58
C GLU A 162 0.56 -6.59 4.88
N ARG A 163 1.02 -7.11 6.02
CA ARG A 163 0.44 -6.76 7.33
C ARG A 163 0.66 -5.31 7.70
N LEU A 164 1.87 -4.77 7.48
CA LEU A 164 2.18 -3.36 7.72
C LEU A 164 1.39 -2.41 6.82
N LEU A 165 1.05 -2.84 5.61
CA LEU A 165 0.27 -2.09 4.62
C LEU A 165 -1.23 -2.47 4.62
N SER A 166 -1.69 -3.17 5.64
CA SER A 166 -3.08 -3.63 5.74
C SER A 166 -4.08 -2.48 5.94
N ASP A 167 -5.35 -2.75 5.68
CA ASP A 167 -6.43 -1.81 5.98
C ASP A 167 -6.54 -1.45 7.47
N GLU A 168 -6.09 -2.33 8.38
CA GLU A 168 -6.04 -2.02 9.81
C GLU A 168 -4.93 -0.99 10.11
N ALA A 169 -3.75 -1.13 9.50
CA ALA A 169 -2.66 -0.16 9.66
C ALA A 169 -3.06 1.23 9.11
N LYS A 170 -3.79 1.26 7.99
CA LYS A 170 -4.33 2.49 7.39
C LYS A 170 -5.23 3.28 8.36
N LYS A 171 -5.94 2.61 9.27
CA LYS A 171 -6.84 3.27 10.23
C LYS A 171 -6.11 4.15 11.24
N SER A 172 -4.80 3.97 11.43
CA SER A 172 -3.95 4.79 12.30
C SER A 172 -3.45 6.08 11.66
N ALA A 173 -3.62 6.26 10.35
CA ALA A 173 -3.05 7.32 9.52
C ALA A 173 -1.51 7.29 9.35
N ASN A 174 -0.78 6.41 10.02
CA ASN A 174 0.67 6.37 9.97
C ASN A 174 1.21 5.77 8.67
N VAL A 175 0.40 5.00 7.95
CA VAL A 175 0.79 4.27 6.75
C VAL A 175 -0.16 4.58 5.60
N SER A 176 0.38 4.93 4.44
CA SER A 176 -0.38 4.99 3.20
C SER A 176 -0.57 3.58 2.66
N THR A 177 -1.76 3.26 2.15
CA THR A 177 -2.03 1.98 1.51
C THR A 177 -2.73 2.24 0.19
N VAL A 178 -2.11 1.79 -0.88
CA VAL A 178 -2.64 1.89 -2.24
C VAL A 178 -2.43 0.58 -2.98
N ASN A 179 -3.29 0.30 -3.93
CA ASN A 179 -3.16 -0.86 -4.80
C ASN A 179 -2.88 -0.43 -6.25
N LEU A 180 -2.54 -1.39 -7.09
CA LEU A 180 -2.21 -1.15 -8.48
C LEU A 180 -3.33 -0.43 -9.23
N LYS A 181 -4.61 -0.77 -8.96
CA LYS A 181 -5.77 -0.10 -9.55
C LYS A 181 -5.83 1.40 -9.21
N MET A 182 -5.59 1.75 -7.95
CA MET A 182 -5.61 3.15 -7.51
C MET A 182 -4.52 3.98 -8.17
N ILE A 183 -3.30 3.42 -8.27
CA ILE A 183 -2.19 4.07 -8.97
C ILE A 183 -2.57 4.41 -10.41
N GLY A 184 -3.18 3.45 -11.15
CA GLY A 184 -3.64 3.71 -12.52
C GLY A 184 -4.71 4.79 -12.59
N ILE A 185 -5.73 4.75 -11.73
CA ILE A 185 -6.80 5.75 -11.71
C ILE A 185 -6.25 7.14 -11.41
N ASP A 186 -5.39 7.28 -10.42
CA ASP A 186 -4.85 8.56 -9.98
C ASP A 186 -3.95 9.18 -11.06
N ASN A 187 -3.12 8.38 -11.72
CA ASN A 187 -2.24 8.87 -12.79
C ASN A 187 -3.01 9.36 -14.03
N PHE A 188 -4.10 8.67 -14.40
CA PHE A 188 -4.92 9.08 -15.53
C PHE A 188 -5.97 10.13 -15.17
N SER A 189 -5.96 10.63 -13.94
CA SER A 189 -6.77 11.76 -13.51
C SER A 189 -6.22 13.10 -14.04
N GLN A 190 -6.98 14.18 -13.92
CA GLN A 190 -6.52 15.53 -14.31
C GLN A 190 -5.36 16.05 -13.46
N SER A 191 -5.22 15.56 -12.24
CA SER A 191 -4.08 15.88 -11.37
C SER A 191 -2.81 15.11 -11.78
N ALA A 192 -2.95 14.01 -12.52
CA ALA A 192 -1.87 13.14 -12.96
C ALA A 192 -0.85 12.83 -11.86
N ALA A 193 -1.33 12.65 -10.62
CA ALA A 193 -0.51 12.47 -9.44
C ALA A 193 -0.95 11.23 -8.68
N CYS A 194 -0.01 10.36 -8.39
CA CYS A 194 -0.23 9.19 -7.55
C CYS A 194 0.81 9.12 -6.43
N TYR A 195 0.57 8.26 -5.45
CA TYR A 195 1.47 8.06 -4.33
C TYR A 195 1.43 6.61 -3.87
N MET A 196 2.50 6.16 -3.21
CA MET A 196 2.58 4.83 -2.64
C MET A 196 3.43 4.83 -1.36
N PRO A 197 3.23 3.87 -0.44
CA PRO A 197 4.08 3.75 0.74
C PRO A 197 5.54 3.57 0.35
N TYR A 198 6.42 4.20 1.13
CA TYR A 198 7.86 4.08 0.99
C TYR A 198 8.44 3.29 2.14
N ILE A 199 8.96 2.09 1.84
CA ILE A 199 9.47 1.12 2.81
C ILE A 199 10.96 1.33 3.00
N ARG A 200 11.38 1.40 4.26
CA ARG A 200 12.81 1.41 4.65
C ARG A 200 13.11 0.17 5.46
N ALA A 201 14.19 -0.52 5.11
CA ALA A 201 14.74 -1.57 5.95
C ALA A 201 15.70 -0.93 6.97
N ARG A 202 15.58 -1.31 8.23
CA ARG A 202 16.50 -0.92 9.30
C ARG A 202 17.18 -2.16 9.86
N ALA A 203 18.51 -2.23 9.71
CA ALA A 203 19.28 -3.23 10.41
C ALA A 203 19.15 -2.96 11.91
N GLN A 204 18.72 -3.98 12.66
CA GLN A 204 18.69 -3.87 14.10
C GLN A 204 20.13 -4.00 14.61
N SER A 205 20.71 -2.90 15.10
CA SER A 205 21.97 -3.01 15.85
C SER A 205 21.69 -3.85 17.10
N ALA A 206 22.48 -4.89 17.31
CA ALA A 206 22.42 -5.79 18.45
C ALA A 206 22.82 -5.07 19.75
N ALA A 207 22.03 -4.10 20.20
CA ALA A 207 22.26 -3.37 21.46
C ALA A 207 20.92 -3.03 22.13
N SER A 208 20.26 -4.05 22.64
CA SER A 208 19.45 -3.90 23.87
C SER A 208 20.05 -4.86 24.88
N PRO A 209 20.60 -4.38 26.01
CA PRO A 209 21.04 -5.27 27.06
C PRO A 209 19.81 -6.03 27.58
N ALA A 210 19.80 -7.33 27.35
CA ALA A 210 18.86 -8.24 27.95
C ALA A 210 18.90 -8.01 29.48
N ALA A 211 17.76 -7.73 30.07
CA ALA A 211 17.58 -7.79 31.49
C ALA A 211 18.04 -9.17 31.98
N GLN A 212 19.14 -9.23 32.67
CA GLN A 212 19.59 -10.41 33.40
C GLN A 212 18.54 -10.72 34.46
N SER A 213 17.65 -11.65 34.18
CA SER A 213 16.89 -12.32 35.25
C SER A 213 17.79 -13.39 35.85
N THR A 214 18.38 -13.07 36.98
CA THR A 214 18.92 -14.06 37.91
C THR A 214 17.79 -14.91 38.48
N GLY A 215 17.88 -16.23 38.31
CA GLY A 215 17.11 -17.14 39.17
C GLY A 215 16.73 -18.47 38.55
N GLY A 216 17.45 -19.54 38.88
CA GLY A 216 16.91 -20.85 39.20
C GLY A 216 16.75 -21.89 38.10
N GLY A 217 17.54 -22.92 38.20
CA GLY A 217 17.72 -24.13 37.42
C GLY A 217 16.45 -24.91 37.03
N GLY A 218 16.61 -25.61 35.90
CA GLY A 218 15.68 -26.63 35.40
C GLY A 218 16.21 -27.15 34.05
N GLN A 219 16.94 -28.27 34.09
CA GLN A 219 17.31 -29.03 32.90
C GLN A 219 16.08 -29.63 32.23
N SER A 220 15.87 -29.33 30.95
CA SER A 220 15.21 -30.24 30.03
C SER A 220 15.82 -30.02 28.65
N GLY A 221 16.44 -31.07 28.12
CA GLY A 221 17.08 -31.10 26.82
C GLY A 221 16.04 -31.01 25.70
N GLY A 222 16.24 -30.05 24.82
CA GLY A 222 15.62 -29.93 23.52
C GLY A 222 16.68 -29.42 22.57
N GLN A 223 17.11 -30.26 21.65
CA GLN A 223 17.97 -29.90 20.53
C GLN A 223 17.26 -28.87 19.66
N SER A 224 17.55 -27.60 19.86
CA SER A 224 17.28 -26.56 18.87
C SER A 224 18.52 -26.44 17.99
N GLY A 225 18.39 -26.83 16.74
CA GLY A 225 19.40 -26.58 15.72
C GLY A 225 19.75 -25.10 15.70
N GLY A 226 21.05 -24.81 15.74
CA GLY A 226 21.57 -23.45 15.67
C GLY A 226 21.21 -22.84 14.31
N GLU A 227 20.23 -21.94 14.31
CA GLU A 227 20.07 -20.99 13.23
C GLU A 227 21.12 -19.90 13.44
N GLU A 228 22.02 -19.83 12.44
CA GLU A 228 22.99 -18.74 12.31
C GLU A 228 22.25 -17.40 12.44
N GLY A 229 22.70 -16.55 13.37
CA GLY A 229 22.16 -15.23 13.60
C GLY A 229 22.35 -14.31 12.40
N GLY A 230 21.51 -14.46 11.39
CA GLY A 230 21.39 -13.48 10.31
C GLY A 230 20.74 -12.22 10.88
N ASP A 231 21.27 -11.05 10.53
CA ASP A 231 20.72 -9.75 10.91
C ASP A 231 19.22 -9.69 10.55
N MET A 232 18.37 -9.77 11.59
CA MET A 232 16.94 -9.61 11.41
C MET A 232 16.64 -8.14 11.09
N GLN A 233 15.90 -7.90 10.03
CA GLN A 233 15.52 -6.55 9.61
C GLN A 233 14.15 -6.16 10.16
N GLU A 234 13.98 -4.87 10.43
CA GLU A 234 12.72 -4.24 10.76
C GLU A 234 12.33 -3.32 9.61
N PHE A 235 11.07 -3.41 9.17
CA PHE A 235 10.54 -2.56 8.11
C PHE A 235 9.76 -1.38 8.70
N LEU A 236 10.05 -0.20 8.18
CA LEU A 236 9.36 1.05 8.49
C LEU A 236 8.62 1.52 7.24
N CYS A 237 7.32 1.76 7.37
CA CYS A 237 6.43 2.21 6.29
C CYS A 237 5.82 3.59 6.60
N ASP A 238 6.57 4.45 7.27
CA ASP A 238 6.16 5.75 7.80
C ASP A 238 6.28 6.91 6.81
N ARG A 239 6.67 6.63 5.58
CA ARG A 239 6.89 7.61 4.51
C ARG A 239 6.07 7.27 3.27
N THR A 240 5.91 8.26 2.39
CA THR A 240 5.15 8.11 1.15
C THR A 240 5.94 8.65 -0.03
N ALA A 241 6.16 7.83 -1.04
CA ALA A 241 6.69 8.28 -2.32
C ALA A 241 5.57 8.89 -3.16
N ILE A 242 5.81 10.05 -3.78
CA ILE A 242 4.86 10.77 -4.62
C ILE A 242 5.37 10.85 -6.05
N PHE A 243 4.43 10.77 -7.01
CA PHE A 243 4.72 10.73 -8.44
C PHE A 243 3.81 11.68 -9.19
N ARG A 244 4.36 12.33 -10.22
CA ARG A 244 3.63 13.17 -11.15
C ARG A 244 3.79 12.64 -12.57
N GLY A 245 2.69 12.31 -13.23
CA GLY A 245 2.73 11.75 -14.59
C GLY A 245 3.62 10.51 -14.70
N GLY A 246 3.58 9.62 -13.71
CA GLY A 246 4.42 8.43 -13.64
C GLY A 246 5.87 8.66 -13.16
N ARG A 247 6.33 9.90 -13.08
CA ARG A 247 7.71 10.23 -12.68
C ARG A 247 7.78 10.53 -11.19
N PHE A 248 8.85 10.06 -10.55
CA PHE A 248 9.12 10.31 -9.14
C PHE A 248 9.27 11.82 -8.88
N ALA A 249 8.48 12.33 -7.93
CA ALA A 249 8.46 13.74 -7.55
C ALA A 249 9.08 14.01 -6.18
N GLY A 250 9.08 13.02 -5.27
CA GLY A 250 9.66 13.19 -3.94
C GLY A 250 9.19 12.14 -2.95
N ILE A 251 9.62 12.31 -1.70
CA ILE A 251 9.19 11.49 -0.55
C ILE A 251 8.65 12.42 0.52
N LEU A 252 7.40 12.18 0.91
CA LEU A 252 6.81 12.79 2.10
C LEU A 252 7.40 12.14 3.35
N ASP A 253 7.72 12.96 4.35
CA ASP A 253 8.16 12.48 5.65
C ASP A 253 7.00 11.86 6.48
N GLU A 254 7.27 11.44 7.70
CA GLU A 254 6.30 10.82 8.60
C GLU A 254 5.10 11.75 8.90
N GLU A 255 5.36 13.02 9.21
CA GLU A 255 4.31 14.00 9.53
C GLU A 255 3.47 14.35 8.30
N GLN A 256 4.09 14.51 7.15
CA GLN A 256 3.42 14.78 5.87
C GLN A 256 2.61 13.56 5.40
N THR A 257 3.15 12.33 5.57
CA THR A 257 2.43 11.09 5.30
C THR A 257 1.19 10.97 6.20
N PHE A 258 1.35 11.24 7.49
CA PHE A 258 0.24 11.28 8.44
C PHE A 258 -0.83 12.28 8.03
N ALA A 259 -0.44 13.51 7.67
CA ALA A 259 -1.35 14.56 7.22
C ALA A 259 -2.10 14.16 5.92
N LEU A 260 -1.40 13.54 4.96
CA LEU A 260 -1.99 13.02 3.73
C LEU A 260 -3.08 12.00 4.03
N ASN A 261 -2.79 11.06 4.92
CA ASN A 261 -3.72 10.00 5.30
C ASN A 261 -4.93 10.55 6.07
N LEU A 262 -4.77 11.56 6.91
CA LEU A 262 -5.89 12.25 7.57
C LEU A 262 -6.86 12.87 6.55
N LEU A 263 -6.34 13.41 5.43
CA LEU A 263 -7.14 14.09 4.42
C LEU A 263 -7.74 13.16 3.36
N LYS A 264 -7.11 12.00 3.09
CA LYS A 264 -7.53 11.09 2.01
C LYS A 264 -8.16 9.78 2.48
N ASN A 265 -7.86 9.34 3.69
CA ASN A 265 -8.24 8.01 4.15
C ASN A 265 -9.31 8.04 5.24
N SER A 266 -10.05 6.93 5.37
CA SER A 266 -10.98 6.71 6.47
C SER A 266 -10.23 6.29 7.72
N VAL A 267 -9.83 7.24 8.53
CA VAL A 267 -9.08 7.02 9.78
C VAL A 267 -10.05 6.77 10.93
N ARG A 268 -9.71 5.89 11.86
CA ARG A 268 -10.61 5.56 12.99
C ARG A 268 -10.05 5.94 14.35
N HIS A 269 -8.79 5.62 14.60
CA HIS A 269 -8.11 5.86 15.87
C HIS A 269 -6.75 6.48 15.60
N VAL A 270 -6.60 7.72 15.99
CA VAL A 270 -5.40 8.50 15.75
C VAL A 270 -4.97 9.16 17.03
N PHE A 271 -3.67 9.21 17.25
CA PHE A 271 -3.07 9.93 18.37
C PHE A 271 -2.31 11.14 17.84
N VAL A 272 -2.60 12.31 18.40
CA VAL A 272 -1.92 13.56 18.02
C VAL A 272 -1.33 14.18 19.27
N PRO A 273 -0.02 14.24 19.40
CA PRO A 273 0.60 14.97 20.51
C PRO A 273 0.52 16.48 20.24
N CYS A 274 0.16 17.23 21.26
CA CYS A 274 0.19 18.69 21.26
C CYS A 274 0.69 19.23 22.59
N THR A 275 1.26 20.42 22.61
CA THR A 275 1.76 21.08 23.81
C THR A 275 0.87 22.25 24.16
N TYR A 276 0.39 22.29 25.41
CA TYR A 276 -0.37 23.40 25.96
C TYR A 276 0.20 23.76 27.34
N GLU A 277 0.53 25.03 27.57
CA GLU A 277 1.12 25.54 28.81
C GLU A 277 2.32 24.74 29.34
N GLY A 278 3.21 24.32 28.41
CA GLY A 278 4.40 23.53 28.74
C GLY A 278 4.16 22.03 28.98
N THR A 279 2.91 21.60 29.02
CA THR A 279 2.54 20.18 29.21
C THR A 279 2.21 19.55 27.87
N VAL A 280 2.72 18.32 27.64
CA VAL A 280 2.43 17.52 26.45
C VAL A 280 1.16 16.69 26.67
N TYR A 281 0.19 16.87 25.82
CA TYR A 281 -1.05 16.09 25.79
C TYR A 281 -1.06 15.20 24.55
N THR A 282 -1.40 13.93 24.73
CA THR A 282 -1.69 13.03 23.61
C THR A 282 -3.20 12.95 23.43
N LEU A 283 -3.67 13.51 22.31
CA LEU A 283 -5.08 13.54 21.96
C LEU A 283 -5.45 12.28 21.17
N GLY A 284 -6.40 11.50 21.68
CA GLY A 284 -7.04 10.41 20.94
C GLY A 284 -8.19 10.95 20.10
N LEU A 285 -8.04 10.89 18.78
CA LEU A 285 -9.05 11.35 17.83
C LEU A 285 -9.95 10.19 17.40
N ARG A 286 -11.25 10.41 17.43
CA ARG A 286 -12.29 9.47 16.97
C ARG A 286 -13.24 10.15 15.99
N ASN A 287 -13.94 9.33 15.19
CA ASN A 287 -14.88 9.84 14.19
C ASN A 287 -14.24 10.88 13.25
N CYS A 288 -12.99 10.60 12.86
CA CYS A 288 -12.22 11.47 12.01
C CYS A 288 -12.88 11.61 10.63
N ARG A 289 -13.01 12.85 10.17
CA ARG A 289 -13.49 13.19 8.82
C ARG A 289 -12.54 14.19 8.22
N GLY A 290 -11.74 13.73 7.26
CA GLY A 290 -10.80 14.57 6.52
C GLY A 290 -11.22 14.75 5.08
N GLY A 291 -10.74 15.82 4.45
CA GLY A 291 -10.95 16.07 3.04
C GLY A 291 -10.19 17.29 2.53
N ALA A 292 -9.74 17.19 1.30
CA ALA A 292 -9.21 18.31 0.53
C ALA A 292 -10.23 18.68 -0.55
N GLY A 293 -10.50 19.96 -0.72
CA GLY A 293 -11.38 20.48 -1.75
C GLY A 293 -10.81 21.74 -2.38
N VAL A 294 -11.43 22.19 -3.46
CA VAL A 294 -11.07 23.45 -4.12
C VAL A 294 -12.33 24.22 -4.43
N ARG A 295 -12.28 25.54 -4.31
CA ARG A 295 -13.38 26.44 -4.67
C ARG A 295 -12.84 27.59 -5.50
N SER A 296 -13.68 28.09 -6.40
CA SER A 296 -13.46 29.36 -7.08
C SER A 296 -13.83 30.52 -6.13
N SER A 297 -12.97 31.50 -6.00
CA SER A 297 -13.23 32.72 -5.20
C SER A 297 -12.44 33.88 -5.78
N GLY A 298 -13.15 34.98 -6.14
CA GLY A 298 -12.53 36.21 -6.61
C GLY A 298 -11.66 36.06 -7.87
N GLY A 299 -11.99 35.15 -8.78
CA GLY A 299 -11.19 34.86 -9.98
C GLY A 299 -9.97 34.00 -9.77
N GLY A 300 -9.82 33.36 -8.59
CA GLY A 300 -8.75 32.42 -8.26
C GLY A 300 -9.24 31.14 -7.60
N ALA A 301 -8.35 30.19 -7.42
CA ALA A 301 -8.63 28.95 -6.72
C ALA A 301 -8.28 29.06 -5.23
N VAL A 302 -9.11 28.51 -4.37
CA VAL A 302 -8.86 28.35 -2.93
C VAL A 302 -8.89 26.87 -2.59
N ALA A 303 -7.73 26.32 -2.22
CA ALA A 303 -7.59 24.96 -1.70
C ALA A 303 -8.06 24.95 -0.23
N ARG A 304 -9.07 24.14 0.06
CA ARG A 304 -9.65 23.98 1.39
C ARG A 304 -9.22 22.62 1.95
N LEU A 305 -8.48 22.63 3.06
CA LEU A 305 -8.15 21.43 3.81
C LEU A 305 -9.04 21.39 5.06
N ALA A 306 -9.97 20.43 5.07
CA ALA A 306 -10.97 20.29 6.12
C ALA A 306 -10.69 19.04 6.96
N PHE A 307 -10.77 19.17 8.29
CA PHE A 307 -10.67 18.03 9.19
C PHE A 307 -11.54 18.26 10.44
N SER A 308 -12.26 17.23 10.84
CA SER A 308 -13.02 17.26 12.09
C SER A 308 -12.91 15.93 12.83
N ALA A 309 -12.87 15.98 14.16
CA ALA A 309 -12.83 14.79 15.00
C ALA A 309 -13.43 15.04 16.38
N VAL A 310 -13.83 13.97 17.05
CA VAL A 310 -14.15 13.94 18.48
C VAL A 310 -12.88 13.54 19.23
N VAL A 311 -12.56 14.29 20.29
CA VAL A 311 -11.28 14.22 21.00
C VAL A 311 -11.49 13.79 22.45
N GLN A 312 -10.61 12.90 22.90
CA GLN A 312 -10.38 12.62 24.31
C GLN A 312 -8.88 12.77 24.61
N VAL A 313 -8.53 13.12 25.83
CA VAL A 313 -7.13 13.05 26.29
C VAL A 313 -6.81 11.57 26.55
N SER A 314 -5.81 11.05 25.84
CA SER A 314 -5.38 9.65 25.99
C SER A 314 -4.22 9.53 26.96
N ASP A 315 -3.34 10.54 27.02
CA ASP A 315 -2.21 10.57 27.93
C ASP A 315 -1.75 12.02 28.18
N VAL A 316 -1.12 12.25 29.32
CA VAL A 316 -0.55 13.55 29.72
C VAL A 316 0.88 13.33 30.20
N GLY A 317 1.83 13.88 29.48
CA GLY A 317 3.25 13.77 29.81
C GLY A 317 3.63 14.63 31.01
N ARG A 318 4.03 14.00 32.13
CA ARG A 318 4.54 14.64 33.36
C ARG A 318 3.68 15.81 33.84
N ALA A 319 2.38 15.58 34.03
CA ALA A 319 1.51 16.57 34.65
C ALA A 319 1.90 16.75 36.13
N GLU A 320 2.01 18.00 36.57
CA GLU A 320 2.22 18.31 38.00
C GLU A 320 1.03 17.87 38.84
N ASP A 321 -0.20 17.82 38.26
CA ASP A 321 -1.41 17.27 38.91
C ASP A 321 -2.16 16.32 37.97
N PRO A 322 -2.05 14.98 38.15
CA PRO A 322 -2.79 14.00 37.34
C PRO A 322 -4.32 14.06 37.50
N ARG A 323 -4.83 14.74 38.52
CA ARG A 323 -6.27 14.78 38.80
C ARG A 323 -7.05 15.74 37.91
N SER A 324 -6.37 16.68 37.27
CA SER A 324 -7.01 17.69 36.38
C SER A 324 -7.60 17.13 35.10
N VAL A 325 -7.32 15.87 34.77
CA VAL A 325 -7.75 15.20 33.52
C VAL A 325 -8.91 14.21 33.72
N SER A 326 -9.36 14.02 34.95
CA SER A 326 -10.30 12.95 35.32
C SER A 326 -11.77 13.22 34.92
N GLU A 327 -12.14 14.38 34.41
CA GLU A 327 -13.54 14.73 34.15
C GLU A 327 -14.04 14.46 32.72
N GLY A 328 -13.25 13.79 31.87
CA GLY A 328 -13.67 13.40 30.51
C GLY A 328 -13.80 14.57 29.52
N VAL A 329 -13.79 15.80 29.98
CA VAL A 329 -13.89 17.01 29.13
C VAL A 329 -12.49 17.54 28.80
N VAL A 330 -12.17 17.65 27.53
CA VAL A 330 -10.88 18.20 27.09
C VAL A 330 -10.92 19.74 27.24
N PRO A 331 -9.94 20.35 27.95
CA PRO A 331 -9.90 21.81 28.10
C PRO A 331 -9.84 22.52 26.73
N GLU A 332 -10.53 23.66 26.61
CA GLU A 332 -10.60 24.40 25.34
C GLU A 332 -9.23 24.82 24.83
N GLY A 333 -8.29 25.20 25.71
CA GLY A 333 -6.91 25.52 25.34
C GLY A 333 -6.18 24.35 24.71
N VAL A 334 -6.39 23.14 25.20
CA VAL A 334 -5.81 21.90 24.65
C VAL A 334 -6.43 21.57 23.28
N LEU A 335 -7.74 21.77 23.11
CA LEU A 335 -8.41 21.61 21.80
C LEU A 335 -7.82 22.58 20.76
N ARG A 336 -7.68 23.87 21.13
CA ARG A 336 -7.06 24.87 20.25
C ARG A 336 -5.59 24.54 19.90
N ALA A 337 -4.82 24.02 20.86
CA ALA A 337 -3.45 23.56 20.62
C ALA A 337 -3.42 22.38 19.64
N GLY A 338 -4.32 21.41 19.79
CA GLY A 338 -4.50 20.31 18.86
C GLY A 338 -4.88 20.75 17.45
N GLU A 339 -5.84 21.70 17.32
CA GLU A 339 -6.20 22.28 16.03
C GLU A 339 -5.04 23.03 15.37
N ALA A 340 -4.26 23.79 16.15
CA ALA A 340 -3.09 24.48 15.64
C ALA A 340 -2.02 23.50 15.15
N ARG A 341 -1.81 22.38 15.87
CA ARG A 341 -0.91 21.30 15.47
C ARG A 341 -1.34 20.68 14.13
N LEU A 342 -2.61 20.34 13.98
CA LEU A 342 -3.16 19.79 12.74
C LEU A 342 -3.05 20.77 11.56
N ARG A 343 -3.31 22.06 11.76
CA ARG A 343 -3.10 23.09 10.73
C ARG A 343 -1.62 23.15 10.29
N GLY A 344 -0.69 23.05 11.24
CA GLY A 344 0.75 22.98 10.94
C GLY A 344 1.12 21.77 10.08
N LEU A 345 0.59 20.58 10.41
CA LEU A 345 0.79 19.36 9.63
C LEU A 345 0.24 19.50 8.20
N PHE A 346 -0.97 20.02 8.05
CA PHE A 346 -1.58 20.23 6.72
C PHE A 346 -0.85 21.29 5.91
N PHE A 347 -0.32 22.33 6.55
CA PHE A 347 0.51 23.32 5.88
C PHE A 347 1.82 22.72 5.37
N SER A 348 2.51 21.92 6.21
CA SER A 348 3.74 21.20 5.82
C SER A 348 3.50 20.29 4.63
N LEU A 349 2.44 19.48 4.67
CA LEU A 349 2.05 18.62 3.55
C LEU A 349 1.80 19.43 2.28
N PHE A 350 0.95 20.47 2.36
CA PHE A 350 0.59 21.27 1.19
C PHE A 350 1.82 21.97 0.57
N SER A 351 2.73 22.45 1.41
CA SER A 351 3.98 23.07 0.98
C SER A 351 4.89 22.07 0.26
N ALA A 352 5.04 20.85 0.81
CA ALA A 352 5.84 19.79 0.17
C ALA A 352 5.24 19.35 -1.18
N LEU A 353 3.91 19.20 -1.26
CA LEU A 353 3.24 18.86 -2.52
C LEU A 353 3.39 19.97 -3.56
N ARG A 354 3.31 21.23 -3.14
CA ARG A 354 3.51 22.40 -4.01
C ARG A 354 4.95 22.48 -4.52
N GLU A 355 5.94 22.25 -3.67
CA GLU A 355 7.36 22.23 -4.05
C GLU A 355 7.67 21.11 -5.04
N ALA A 356 7.09 19.93 -4.82
CA ALA A 356 7.20 18.77 -5.72
C ALA A 356 6.33 18.89 -6.98
N ASP A 357 5.48 19.92 -7.07
CA ASP A 357 4.47 20.10 -8.11
C ASP A 357 3.61 18.82 -8.33
N CYS A 358 3.26 18.14 -7.24
CA CYS A 358 2.55 16.86 -7.24
C CYS A 358 1.20 16.99 -6.51
N ASP A 359 0.10 17.00 -7.26
CA ASP A 359 -1.25 17.17 -6.72
C ASP A 359 -1.85 15.87 -6.16
N ALA A 360 -1.18 15.28 -5.16
CA ALA A 360 -1.67 14.07 -4.49
C ALA A 360 -3.01 14.26 -3.74
N LEU A 361 -3.47 15.51 -3.57
CA LEU A 361 -4.78 15.85 -2.98
C LEU A 361 -5.89 15.91 -4.03
N GLU A 362 -5.58 15.73 -5.31
CA GLU A 362 -6.52 15.75 -6.45
C GLU A 362 -7.30 17.07 -6.60
N LEU A 363 -6.68 18.18 -6.24
CA LEU A 363 -7.34 19.51 -6.34
C LEU A 363 -7.64 19.87 -7.79
N GLY A 364 -6.71 19.56 -8.73
CA GLY A 364 -6.90 19.74 -10.15
C GLY A 364 -8.07 18.93 -10.70
N THR A 365 -8.14 17.65 -10.35
CA THR A 365 -9.24 16.75 -10.73
C THR A 365 -10.59 17.25 -10.19
N LYS A 366 -10.60 17.73 -8.94
CA LYS A 366 -11.81 18.30 -8.32
C LYS A 366 -12.23 19.61 -8.98
N LEU A 367 -11.29 20.52 -9.24
CA LEU A 367 -11.61 21.78 -9.93
C LEU A 367 -12.13 21.53 -11.34
N PHE A 368 -11.49 20.65 -12.10
CA PHE A 368 -11.96 20.26 -13.44
C PHE A 368 -13.41 19.77 -13.46
N ARG A 369 -13.84 19.06 -12.41
CA ARG A 369 -15.22 18.55 -12.28
C ARG A 369 -16.24 19.62 -11.91
N TYR A 370 -15.84 20.60 -11.11
CA TYR A 370 -16.76 21.59 -10.55
C TYR A 370 -16.72 22.96 -11.25
N ASP A 371 -15.55 23.37 -11.75
CA ASP A 371 -15.34 24.63 -12.45
C ASP A 371 -14.25 24.46 -13.51
N ARG A 372 -14.69 23.93 -14.64
CA ARG A 372 -13.80 23.63 -15.76
C ARG A 372 -13.21 24.89 -16.37
N ALA A 373 -13.95 26.00 -16.40
CA ALA A 373 -13.47 27.25 -16.98
C ALA A 373 -12.26 27.77 -16.19
N LEU A 374 -12.36 27.80 -14.86
CA LEU A 374 -11.24 28.20 -14.00
C LEU A 374 -10.07 27.21 -14.09
N TYR A 375 -10.33 25.89 -14.22
CA TYR A 375 -9.26 24.92 -14.41
C TYR A 375 -8.46 25.19 -15.69
N GLU A 376 -9.15 25.48 -16.80
CA GLU A 376 -8.53 25.81 -18.10
C GLU A 376 -7.78 27.15 -18.04
N GLU A 377 -8.34 28.17 -17.33
CA GLU A 377 -7.67 29.46 -17.10
C GLU A 377 -6.37 29.30 -16.31
N LEU A 378 -6.35 28.41 -15.32
CA LEU A 378 -5.14 28.09 -14.53
C LEU A 378 -4.19 27.14 -15.27
N GLU A 379 -4.49 26.72 -16.49
CA GLU A 379 -3.70 25.77 -17.29
C GLU A 379 -3.37 24.46 -16.51
N GLY A 380 -4.30 24.02 -15.67
CA GLY A 380 -4.12 22.86 -14.79
C GLY A 380 -3.18 23.07 -13.60
N ARG A 381 -2.58 24.26 -13.43
CA ARG A 381 -1.66 24.60 -12.33
C ARG A 381 -2.39 24.96 -11.05
N VAL A 382 -3.36 24.13 -10.65
CA VAL A 382 -4.26 24.43 -9.51
C VAL A 382 -3.49 24.47 -8.19
N LEU A 383 -2.61 23.51 -7.95
CA LEU A 383 -1.86 23.38 -6.69
C LEU A 383 -0.95 24.59 -6.43
N SER A 384 -0.24 25.06 -7.46
CA SER A 384 0.67 26.20 -7.33
C SER A 384 -0.06 27.55 -7.23
N SER A 385 -1.23 27.67 -7.87
CA SER A 385 -2.00 28.91 -7.96
C SER A 385 -2.99 29.09 -6.79
N ALA A 386 -3.41 28.01 -6.14
CA ALA A 386 -4.43 28.06 -5.11
C ALA A 386 -3.94 28.74 -3.83
N GLN A 387 -4.80 29.61 -3.27
CA GLN A 387 -4.68 30.07 -1.89
C GLN A 387 -5.10 28.94 -0.94
N LEU A 388 -4.49 28.87 0.24
CA LEU A 388 -4.73 27.80 1.20
C LEU A 388 -5.68 28.25 2.31
N ALA A 389 -6.71 27.47 2.57
CA ALA A 389 -7.66 27.68 3.67
C ALA A 389 -7.79 26.40 4.51
N PHE A 390 -7.85 26.57 5.84
CA PHE A 390 -7.98 25.46 6.79
C PHE A 390 -9.33 25.51 7.49
N GLU A 391 -9.99 24.35 7.58
CA GLU A 391 -11.19 24.17 8.39
C GLU A 391 -10.96 22.97 9.33
N VAL A 392 -10.28 23.24 10.44
CA VAL A 392 -9.99 22.21 11.46
C VAL A 392 -10.88 22.47 12.66
N SER A 393 -11.64 21.47 13.07
CA SER A 393 -12.56 21.52 14.22
C SER A 393 -12.43 20.26 15.07
N LEU A 394 -12.02 20.44 16.30
CA LEU A 394 -11.96 19.40 17.31
C LEU A 394 -13.05 19.64 18.37
N ARG A 395 -13.74 18.56 18.78
CA ARG A 395 -14.80 18.62 19.79
C ARG A 395 -14.49 17.64 20.90
N SER A 396 -14.63 18.05 22.15
CA SER A 396 -14.52 17.14 23.28
C SER A 396 -15.56 16.02 23.17
N ALA A 397 -15.17 14.79 23.50
CA ALA A 397 -16.11 13.73 23.81
C ALA A 397 -16.79 14.14 25.13
N GLY A 398 -17.95 14.76 25.06
CA GLY A 398 -18.72 15.21 26.21
C GLY A 398 -19.12 14.09 27.16
#